data_bd17f372ec674888395c19718eac055a
#
_entry.id   bd17f372ec674888395c19718eac055a
#
_cell.length_a   1.000
_cell.length_b   1.000
_cell.length_c   1.000
_cell.angle_alpha   90.00
_cell.angle_beta   90.00
_cell.angle_gamma   90.00
#
_symmetry.space_group_name_H-M   'P 1'
#
loop_
_entity.id
_entity.type
_entity.pdbx_description
1 polymer ?
#
loop_
_entity_poly.entity_id
_entity_poly.type
_entity_poly.pdbx_seq_one_letter_code
_entity_poly.pdbx_strand_id
1 'polypeptide(L)'
;MQQRKLGSHGPVVSALGLGCMGMSDFYSTGADRQEAIATLHRALELGVTLLDTADMYGPHTNEELVGEAIKGKRQQVFLATKFGILRDPADPSARGVSSRPEYIRRSVEGSLRRLGVEEIDLYYQHRVDPQVPIEDVVGTMADLIREGKIRHIGLSEASVATLERAHKVHPITALQTEYSLWTRDAEQGVLAACERLGIGFVPYSPLGRGFLTGAIRRPEDLAEDDFRRGNPRFQGENFARNLALVEKVGELAAQKGFKPSQLALAWVLAQGEHIVPIPGTKRRRYLEENVAAAEITLSAAELAAIEAVFPLSAAAGDRYGAESMAYING
;
A
#
# COMPACT_ATOMS: atom_id res chain seq x y z
N MET A 1 18.26 -8.38 -2.22
CA MET A 1 17.15 -7.64 -1.54
C MET A 1 17.31 -7.81 -0.04
N GLN A 2 17.40 -6.72 0.70
CA GLN A 2 17.40 -6.73 2.16
C GLN A 2 16.05 -7.24 2.70
N GLN A 3 16.05 -7.75 3.92
CA GLN A 3 14.86 -8.25 4.58
C GLN A 3 14.52 -7.39 5.81
N ARG A 4 13.23 -7.27 6.10
CA ARG A 4 12.70 -6.59 7.30
C ARG A 4 11.66 -7.45 8.00
N LYS A 5 11.50 -7.22 9.27
CA LYS A 5 10.46 -7.86 10.08
C LYS A 5 9.22 -6.99 10.11
N LEU A 6 8.06 -7.57 9.84
CA LEU A 6 6.79 -6.85 10.02
C LEU A 6 6.45 -6.77 11.51
N GLY A 7 6.93 -5.70 12.14
CA GLY A 7 6.84 -5.53 13.59
C GLY A 7 7.80 -6.43 14.38
N SER A 8 7.76 -6.33 15.71
CA SER A 8 8.72 -7.01 16.58
C SER A 8 8.57 -8.55 16.60
N HIS A 9 7.35 -9.04 16.38
CA HIS A 9 7.00 -10.47 16.43
C HIS A 9 6.44 -11.02 15.11
N GLY A 10 6.38 -10.19 14.07
CA GLY A 10 5.83 -10.56 12.77
C GLY A 10 6.80 -11.35 11.89
N PRO A 11 6.35 -11.75 10.70
CA PRO A 11 7.14 -12.47 9.73
C PRO A 11 8.24 -11.60 9.11
N VAL A 12 9.27 -12.27 8.58
CA VAL A 12 10.32 -11.63 7.78
C VAL A 12 9.89 -11.57 6.33
N VAL A 13 9.97 -10.39 5.74
CA VAL A 13 9.63 -10.13 4.33
C VAL A 13 10.74 -9.33 3.66
N SER A 14 10.70 -9.17 2.34
CA SER A 14 11.59 -8.23 1.64
C SER A 14 11.39 -6.80 2.16
N ALA A 15 12.46 -6.02 2.24
CA ALA A 15 12.43 -4.64 2.75
C ALA A 15 11.47 -3.72 1.95
N LEU A 16 11.10 -4.12 0.73
CA LEU A 16 10.16 -3.48 -0.15
C LEU A 16 9.24 -4.54 -0.73
N GLY A 17 7.92 -4.33 -0.67
CA GLY A 17 6.92 -5.18 -1.30
C GLY A 17 6.46 -4.62 -2.65
N LEU A 18 5.52 -5.29 -3.29
CA LEU A 18 4.91 -4.87 -4.55
C LEU A 18 3.41 -4.71 -4.39
N GLY A 19 2.91 -3.48 -4.57
CA GLY A 19 1.49 -3.17 -4.69
C GLY A 19 0.96 -3.56 -6.07
N CYS A 20 -0.03 -4.45 -6.13
CA CYS A 20 -0.54 -5.01 -7.39
C CYS A 20 -1.74 -4.24 -7.97
N MET A 21 -2.33 -3.28 -7.25
CA MET A 21 -3.56 -2.57 -7.63
C MET A 21 -3.53 -2.04 -9.07
N GLY A 22 -2.47 -1.34 -9.45
CA GLY A 22 -2.34 -0.71 -10.77
C GLY A 22 -2.22 -1.67 -11.95
N MET A 23 -2.13 -2.98 -11.70
CA MET A 23 -2.09 -4.01 -12.75
C MET A 23 -3.47 -4.32 -13.33
N SER A 24 -4.56 -3.96 -12.63
CA SER A 24 -5.94 -4.26 -13.06
C SER A 24 -6.91 -3.10 -12.89
N ASP A 25 -6.54 -2.02 -12.17
CA ASP A 25 -7.49 -0.99 -11.75
C ASP A 25 -6.83 0.39 -11.58
N PHE A 26 -7.63 1.46 -11.58
CA PHE A 26 -7.36 2.86 -11.20
C PHE A 26 -6.40 3.66 -12.09
N TYR A 27 -5.34 3.09 -12.64
CA TYR A 27 -4.31 3.84 -13.39
C TYR A 27 -4.37 3.53 -14.88
N SER A 28 -5.40 4.02 -15.58
CA SER A 28 -5.76 3.79 -16.97
C SER A 28 -6.11 2.33 -17.32
N THR A 29 -7.07 2.17 -18.20
CA THR A 29 -7.44 0.91 -18.83
C THR A 29 -6.33 0.43 -19.77
N GLY A 30 -6.14 -0.87 -19.92
CA GLY A 30 -5.16 -1.45 -20.85
C GLY A 30 -3.83 -1.86 -20.21
N ALA A 31 -3.87 -2.29 -18.94
CA ALA A 31 -2.75 -3.05 -18.41
C ALA A 31 -2.55 -4.32 -19.22
N ASP A 32 -1.39 -4.45 -19.83
CA ASP A 32 -0.98 -5.69 -20.48
C ASP A 32 -0.85 -6.79 -19.40
N ARG A 33 -1.78 -7.76 -19.44
CA ARG A 33 -1.81 -8.87 -18.48
C ARG A 33 -0.51 -9.67 -18.52
N GLN A 34 0.09 -9.85 -19.70
CA GLN A 34 1.35 -10.59 -19.82
C GLN A 34 2.50 -9.82 -19.17
N GLU A 35 2.60 -8.51 -19.39
CA GLU A 35 3.61 -7.67 -18.74
C GLU A 35 3.38 -7.60 -17.22
N ALA A 36 2.14 -7.59 -16.75
CA ALA A 36 1.83 -7.64 -15.31
C ALA A 36 2.32 -8.95 -14.67
N ILE A 37 2.04 -10.11 -15.30
CA ILE A 37 2.55 -11.41 -14.83
C ILE A 37 4.08 -11.45 -14.90
N ALA A 38 4.68 -10.97 -15.98
CA ALA A 38 6.14 -10.89 -16.10
C ALA A 38 6.76 -9.97 -15.04
N THR A 39 6.07 -8.90 -14.65
CA THR A 39 6.48 -8.00 -13.56
C THR A 39 6.42 -8.70 -12.21
N LEU A 40 5.38 -9.48 -11.93
CA LEU A 40 5.27 -10.29 -10.72
C LEU A 40 6.37 -11.36 -10.64
N HIS A 41 6.65 -12.07 -11.73
CA HIS A 41 7.75 -13.03 -11.78
C HIS A 41 9.10 -12.34 -11.58
N ARG A 42 9.31 -11.19 -12.22
CA ARG A 42 10.55 -10.42 -12.04
C ARG A 42 10.72 -9.92 -10.61
N ALA A 43 9.63 -9.58 -9.92
CA ALA A 43 9.68 -9.22 -8.50
C ALA A 43 10.25 -10.37 -7.65
N LEU A 44 9.76 -11.59 -7.85
CA LEU A 44 10.27 -12.78 -7.15
C LEU A 44 11.73 -13.05 -7.46
N GLU A 45 12.16 -12.92 -8.73
CA GLU A 45 13.56 -13.05 -9.13
C GLU A 45 14.50 -12.04 -8.45
N LEU A 46 13.99 -10.82 -8.20
CA LEU A 46 14.72 -9.77 -7.48
C LEU A 46 14.64 -9.93 -5.95
N GLY A 47 13.96 -10.95 -5.45
CA GLY A 47 13.82 -11.26 -4.04
C GLY A 47 12.75 -10.42 -3.32
N VAL A 48 11.81 -9.81 -4.05
CA VAL A 48 10.60 -9.21 -3.48
C VAL A 48 9.65 -10.34 -3.10
N THR A 49 9.38 -10.50 -1.81
CA THR A 49 8.52 -11.59 -1.31
C THR A 49 7.11 -11.13 -1.00
N LEU A 50 6.91 -9.88 -0.54
CA LEU A 50 5.60 -9.34 -0.18
C LEU A 50 4.85 -8.86 -1.43
N LEU A 51 3.76 -9.54 -1.77
CA LEU A 51 2.80 -9.12 -2.80
C LEU A 51 1.50 -8.68 -2.15
N ASP A 52 1.03 -7.47 -2.47
CA ASP A 52 -0.16 -6.86 -1.88
C ASP A 52 -1.26 -6.64 -2.92
N THR A 53 -2.41 -7.25 -2.70
CA THR A 53 -3.63 -7.11 -3.52
C THR A 53 -4.85 -6.79 -2.65
N ALA A 54 -6.06 -6.84 -3.19
CA ALA A 54 -7.33 -6.73 -2.48
C ALA A 54 -8.48 -7.29 -3.34
N ASP A 55 -9.55 -7.76 -2.69
CA ASP A 55 -10.76 -8.25 -3.33
C ASP A 55 -11.43 -7.18 -4.22
N MET A 56 -11.38 -5.91 -3.79
CA MET A 56 -12.01 -4.80 -4.50
C MET A 56 -11.25 -4.36 -5.76
N TYR A 57 -10.02 -4.82 -6.01
CA TYR A 57 -9.24 -4.39 -7.17
C TYR A 57 -9.69 -5.09 -8.46
N GLY A 58 -10.15 -4.29 -9.44
CA GLY A 58 -10.57 -4.69 -10.74
C GLY A 58 -11.99 -5.23 -10.95
N PRO A 59 -13.01 -5.10 -10.07
CA PRO A 59 -13.11 -5.84 -8.83
C PRO A 59 -12.90 -7.35 -9.05
N HIS A 60 -12.20 -7.98 -8.14
CA HIS A 60 -11.80 -9.40 -8.10
C HIS A 60 -10.70 -9.81 -9.09
N THR A 61 -10.61 -9.19 -10.27
CA THR A 61 -9.69 -9.62 -11.36
C THR A 61 -8.22 -9.48 -10.99
N ASN A 62 -7.87 -8.62 -10.03
CA ASN A 62 -6.51 -8.48 -9.55
C ASN A 62 -6.04 -9.69 -8.74
N GLU A 63 -6.89 -10.24 -7.88
CA GLU A 63 -6.58 -11.48 -7.16
C GLU A 63 -6.43 -12.67 -8.12
N GLU A 64 -7.24 -12.75 -9.18
CA GLU A 64 -7.10 -13.77 -10.22
C GLU A 64 -5.77 -13.65 -10.97
N LEU A 65 -5.35 -12.42 -11.29
CA LEU A 65 -4.06 -12.13 -11.93
C LEU A 65 -2.89 -12.55 -11.03
N VAL A 66 -2.94 -12.18 -9.75
CA VAL A 66 -1.89 -12.54 -8.78
C VAL A 66 -1.87 -14.05 -8.57
N GLY A 67 -3.04 -14.68 -8.42
CA GLY A 67 -3.17 -16.15 -8.28
C GLY A 67 -2.56 -16.90 -9.45
N GLU A 68 -2.79 -16.45 -10.69
CA GLU A 68 -2.15 -17.03 -11.88
C GLU A 68 -0.61 -16.90 -11.82
N ALA A 69 -0.12 -15.71 -11.48
CA ALA A 69 1.32 -15.44 -11.45
C ALA A 69 2.06 -16.24 -10.38
N ILE A 70 1.43 -16.51 -9.22
CA ILE A 70 2.07 -17.25 -8.11
C ILE A 70 1.86 -18.77 -8.20
N LYS A 71 1.12 -19.26 -9.19
CA LYS A 71 0.90 -20.70 -9.40
C LYS A 71 2.24 -21.44 -9.53
N GLY A 72 2.45 -22.43 -8.66
CA GLY A 72 3.74 -23.14 -8.57
C GLY A 72 4.88 -22.38 -7.88
N LYS A 73 4.63 -21.15 -7.39
CA LYS A 73 5.62 -20.29 -6.71
C LYS A 73 5.15 -19.82 -5.31
N ARG A 74 4.02 -20.35 -4.81
CA ARG A 74 3.37 -19.93 -3.56
C ARG A 74 4.34 -19.82 -2.38
N GLN A 75 5.30 -20.74 -2.27
CA GLN A 75 6.30 -20.79 -1.20
C GLN A 75 7.33 -19.65 -1.22
N GLN A 76 7.42 -18.92 -2.34
CA GLN A 76 8.32 -17.77 -2.49
C GLN A 76 7.64 -16.45 -2.11
N VAL A 77 6.32 -16.49 -1.83
CA VAL A 77 5.47 -15.31 -1.68
C VAL A 77 4.94 -15.19 -0.27
N PHE A 78 5.06 -14.01 0.31
CA PHE A 78 4.27 -13.56 1.43
C PHE A 78 3.07 -12.79 0.86
N LEU A 79 1.92 -13.42 0.85
CA LEU A 79 0.71 -12.96 0.15
C LEU A 79 -0.18 -12.16 1.07
N ALA A 80 -0.44 -10.89 0.72
CA ALA A 80 -1.37 -10.03 1.41
C ALA A 80 -2.58 -9.69 0.52
N THR A 81 -3.79 -9.81 1.07
CA THR A 81 -5.01 -9.30 0.45
C THR A 81 -5.94 -8.67 1.50
N LYS A 82 -7.05 -8.07 1.05
CA LYS A 82 -7.90 -7.22 1.88
C LYS A 82 -9.37 -7.46 1.57
N PHE A 83 -10.22 -7.24 2.57
CA PHE A 83 -11.68 -7.20 2.46
C PHE A 83 -12.23 -5.88 2.99
N GLY A 84 -13.49 -5.61 2.73
CA GLY A 84 -14.24 -4.59 3.46
C GLY A 84 -14.75 -3.45 2.60
N ILE A 85 -14.12 -3.11 1.47
CA ILE A 85 -14.67 -2.11 0.53
C ILE A 85 -15.62 -2.81 -0.44
N LEU A 86 -16.86 -2.32 -0.47
CA LEU A 86 -17.90 -2.89 -1.33
C LEU A 86 -17.73 -2.43 -2.77
N ARG A 87 -17.48 -3.37 -3.65
CA ARG A 87 -17.54 -3.22 -5.12
C ARG A 87 -18.10 -4.51 -5.70
N ASP A 88 -19.17 -4.39 -6.45
CA ASP A 88 -19.80 -5.54 -7.11
C ASP A 88 -19.70 -5.35 -8.64
N PRO A 89 -19.13 -6.31 -9.38
CA PRO A 89 -19.11 -6.27 -10.84
C PRO A 89 -20.51 -6.22 -11.46
N ALA A 90 -21.50 -6.83 -10.80
CA ALA A 90 -22.88 -6.87 -11.25
C ALA A 90 -23.67 -5.59 -10.88
N ASP A 91 -23.21 -4.83 -9.90
CA ASP A 91 -23.80 -3.56 -9.47
C ASP A 91 -22.71 -2.48 -9.32
N PRO A 92 -22.41 -1.73 -10.40
CA PRO A 92 -21.42 -0.65 -10.35
C PRO A 92 -21.74 0.49 -9.38
N SER A 93 -22.99 0.57 -8.88
CA SER A 93 -23.38 1.56 -7.87
C SER A 93 -23.08 1.14 -6.44
N ALA A 94 -22.81 -0.15 -6.19
CA ALA A 94 -22.44 -0.66 -4.88
C ALA A 94 -21.19 0.07 -4.34
N ARG A 95 -21.37 0.76 -3.22
CA ARG A 95 -20.33 1.53 -2.54
C ARG A 95 -20.47 1.36 -1.03
N GLY A 96 -19.40 1.66 -0.31
CA GLY A 96 -19.36 1.64 1.13
C GLY A 96 -18.37 0.63 1.68
N VAL A 97 -18.54 0.31 2.96
CA VAL A 97 -17.71 -0.67 3.67
C VAL A 97 -18.59 -1.68 4.40
N SER A 98 -18.08 -2.89 4.58
CA SER A 98 -18.69 -3.91 5.43
C SER A 98 -17.64 -4.75 6.12
N SER A 99 -17.77 -4.87 7.44
CA SER A 99 -16.93 -5.75 8.27
C SER A 99 -17.77 -6.69 9.15
N ARG A 100 -19.00 -6.98 8.73
CA ARG A 100 -19.83 -7.97 9.43
C ARG A 100 -19.19 -9.35 9.37
N PRO A 101 -19.25 -10.16 10.44
CA PRO A 101 -18.62 -11.48 10.50
C PRO A 101 -18.95 -12.39 9.31
N GLU A 102 -20.22 -12.45 8.89
CA GLU A 102 -20.64 -13.25 7.74
C GLU A 102 -20.06 -12.72 6.41
N TYR A 103 -19.87 -11.39 6.29
CA TYR A 103 -19.21 -10.80 5.13
C TYR A 103 -17.72 -11.14 5.10
N ILE A 104 -17.01 -11.00 6.22
CA ILE A 104 -15.58 -11.34 6.36
C ILE A 104 -15.35 -12.80 5.93
N ARG A 105 -16.15 -13.74 6.46
CA ARG A 105 -16.06 -15.17 6.13
C ARG A 105 -16.31 -15.44 4.65
N ARG A 106 -17.32 -14.81 4.06
CA ARG A 106 -17.59 -14.96 2.62
C ARG A 106 -16.47 -14.37 1.77
N SER A 107 -15.92 -13.22 2.16
CA SER A 107 -14.84 -12.54 1.43
C SER A 107 -13.56 -13.36 1.42
N VAL A 108 -13.14 -13.93 2.56
CA VAL A 108 -11.93 -14.76 2.61
C VAL A 108 -12.05 -16.01 1.72
N GLU A 109 -13.20 -16.67 1.70
CA GLU A 109 -13.44 -17.79 0.81
C GLU A 109 -13.36 -17.41 -0.67
N GLY A 110 -13.85 -16.20 -1.00
CA GLY A 110 -13.72 -15.63 -2.33
C GLY A 110 -12.26 -15.40 -2.71
N SER A 111 -11.49 -14.76 -1.82
CA SER A 111 -10.07 -14.48 -2.02
C SER A 111 -9.23 -15.75 -2.18
N LEU A 112 -9.44 -16.75 -1.32
CA LEU A 112 -8.75 -18.05 -1.41
C LEU A 112 -8.96 -18.70 -2.77
N ARG A 113 -10.21 -18.72 -3.28
CA ARG A 113 -10.53 -19.28 -4.60
C ARG A 113 -9.88 -18.52 -5.75
N ARG A 114 -9.95 -17.18 -5.74
CA ARG A 114 -9.40 -16.35 -6.83
C ARG A 114 -7.88 -16.40 -6.86
N LEU A 115 -7.26 -16.40 -5.71
CA LEU A 115 -5.81 -16.53 -5.56
C LEU A 115 -5.31 -17.96 -5.80
N GLY A 116 -6.20 -18.97 -5.76
CA GLY A 116 -5.84 -20.37 -5.93
C GLY A 116 -4.94 -20.91 -4.82
N VAL A 117 -5.16 -20.46 -3.58
CA VAL A 117 -4.38 -20.82 -2.39
C VAL A 117 -5.27 -21.33 -1.27
N GLU A 118 -4.72 -22.14 -0.39
CA GLU A 118 -5.42 -22.65 0.79
C GLU A 118 -5.34 -21.71 1.99
N GLU A 119 -4.31 -20.84 2.01
CA GLU A 119 -4.01 -19.92 3.11
C GLU A 119 -3.43 -18.61 2.62
N ILE A 120 -3.87 -17.50 3.21
CA ILE A 120 -3.38 -16.15 3.00
C ILE A 120 -2.41 -15.80 4.13
N ASP A 121 -1.23 -15.24 3.81
CA ASP A 121 -0.25 -14.89 4.85
C ASP A 121 -0.70 -13.68 5.68
N LEU A 122 -1.23 -12.63 5.06
CA LEU A 122 -1.69 -11.42 5.76
C LEU A 122 -3.03 -10.95 5.21
N TYR A 123 -4.04 -10.92 6.05
CA TYR A 123 -5.39 -10.50 5.68
C TYR A 123 -5.74 -9.18 6.35
N TYR A 124 -6.10 -8.18 5.55
CA TYR A 124 -6.40 -6.83 6.04
C TYR A 124 -7.89 -6.52 6.06
N GLN A 125 -8.34 -5.82 7.10
CA GLN A 125 -9.50 -4.96 6.98
C GLN A 125 -9.08 -3.71 6.18
N HIS A 126 -9.66 -3.50 5.00
CA HIS A 126 -9.23 -2.46 4.04
C HIS A 126 -9.59 -1.05 4.50
N ARG A 127 -10.76 -0.90 5.15
CA ARG A 127 -11.20 0.32 5.84
C ARG A 127 -11.99 -0.08 7.09
N VAL A 128 -11.87 0.71 8.13
CA VAL A 128 -12.64 0.50 9.35
C VAL A 128 -14.12 0.75 9.06
N ASP A 129 -14.95 -0.21 9.47
CA ASP A 129 -16.41 -0.09 9.37
C ASP A 129 -16.96 0.52 10.67
N PRO A 130 -17.50 1.75 10.63
CA PRO A 130 -17.99 2.40 11.83
C PRO A 130 -19.25 1.74 12.43
N GLN A 131 -19.88 0.82 11.71
CA GLN A 131 -21.09 0.11 12.14
C GLN A 131 -20.76 -1.20 12.89
N VAL A 132 -19.52 -1.67 12.84
CA VAL A 132 -19.10 -2.93 13.46
C VAL A 132 -17.96 -2.67 14.43
N PRO A 133 -18.09 -3.04 15.73
CA PRO A 133 -17.00 -2.91 16.69
C PRO A 133 -15.73 -3.58 16.16
N ILE A 134 -14.60 -2.90 16.30
CA ILE A 134 -13.32 -3.46 15.82
C ILE A 134 -12.97 -4.78 16.51
N GLU A 135 -13.44 -4.95 17.72
CA GLU A 135 -13.26 -6.17 18.51
C GLU A 135 -13.94 -7.37 17.85
N ASP A 136 -15.14 -7.20 17.29
CA ASP A 136 -15.88 -8.26 16.60
C ASP A 136 -15.21 -8.61 15.26
N VAL A 137 -14.69 -7.60 14.57
CA VAL A 137 -13.92 -7.77 13.33
C VAL A 137 -12.67 -8.60 13.58
N VAL A 138 -11.86 -8.19 14.55
CA VAL A 138 -10.60 -8.87 14.88
C VAL A 138 -10.86 -10.25 15.51
N GLY A 139 -11.92 -10.39 16.30
CA GLY A 139 -12.36 -11.69 16.81
C GLY A 139 -12.69 -12.67 15.68
N THR A 140 -13.43 -12.19 14.66
CA THR A 140 -13.73 -13.02 13.46
C THR A 140 -12.45 -13.38 12.68
N MET A 141 -11.52 -12.46 12.52
CA MET A 141 -10.25 -12.73 11.83
C MET A 141 -9.37 -13.70 12.64
N ALA A 142 -9.40 -13.64 13.96
CA ALA A 142 -8.73 -14.61 14.83
C ALA A 142 -9.32 -16.02 14.70
N ASP A 143 -10.64 -16.15 14.45
CA ASP A 143 -11.25 -17.44 14.10
C ASP A 143 -10.69 -17.97 12.78
N LEU A 144 -10.53 -17.12 11.77
CA LEU A 144 -9.95 -17.52 10.48
C LEU A 144 -8.50 -18.02 10.61
N ILE A 145 -7.73 -17.48 11.56
CA ILE A 145 -6.39 -18.01 11.90
C ILE A 145 -6.53 -19.44 12.46
N ARG A 146 -7.45 -19.66 13.41
CA ARG A 146 -7.69 -21.01 13.99
C ARG A 146 -8.20 -22.02 12.96
N GLU A 147 -8.90 -21.53 11.95
CA GLU A 147 -9.37 -22.34 10.81
C GLU A 147 -8.28 -22.59 9.76
N GLY A 148 -7.08 -22.01 9.88
CA GLY A 148 -5.97 -22.15 8.94
C GLY A 148 -6.18 -21.45 7.60
N LYS A 149 -7.08 -20.44 7.54
CA LYS A 149 -7.37 -19.68 6.32
C LYS A 149 -6.47 -18.45 6.13
N ILE A 150 -6.02 -17.87 7.24
CA ILE A 150 -5.10 -16.74 7.26
C ILE A 150 -4.05 -16.96 8.35
N ARG A 151 -2.85 -16.40 8.19
CA ARG A 151 -1.76 -16.48 9.20
C ARG A 151 -1.69 -15.25 10.07
N HIS A 152 -1.87 -14.08 9.50
CA HIS A 152 -1.67 -12.79 10.18
C HIS A 152 -2.82 -11.85 9.89
N ILE A 153 -3.08 -10.96 10.86
CA ILE A 153 -4.11 -9.92 10.78
C ILE A 153 -3.44 -8.56 10.54
N GLY A 154 -4.00 -7.80 9.59
CA GLY A 154 -3.66 -6.41 9.35
C GLY A 154 -4.86 -5.50 9.37
N LEU A 155 -4.62 -4.22 9.63
CA LEU A 155 -5.60 -3.14 9.47
C LEU A 155 -5.09 -2.12 8.44
N SER A 156 -6.01 -1.38 7.83
CA SER A 156 -5.64 -0.29 6.93
C SER A 156 -6.38 0.99 7.31
N GLU A 157 -5.63 2.11 7.37
CA GLU A 157 -6.14 3.46 7.71
C GLU A 157 -6.88 3.51 9.05
N ALA A 158 -6.48 2.70 10.03
CA ALA A 158 -7.02 2.74 11.38
C ALA A 158 -6.34 3.82 12.24
N SER A 159 -7.14 4.51 13.05
CA SER A 159 -6.62 5.44 14.07
C SER A 159 -5.83 4.71 15.16
N VAL A 160 -5.02 5.45 15.93
CA VAL A 160 -4.28 4.90 17.06
C VAL A 160 -5.22 4.22 18.06
N ALA A 161 -6.36 4.86 18.37
CA ALA A 161 -7.34 4.32 19.31
C ALA A 161 -7.94 2.99 18.82
N THR A 162 -8.32 2.92 17.56
CA THR A 162 -8.85 1.70 16.94
C THR A 162 -7.78 0.60 16.89
N LEU A 163 -6.55 0.94 16.53
CA LEU A 163 -5.42 0.01 16.48
C LEU A 163 -5.13 -0.61 17.86
N GLU A 164 -5.14 0.19 18.92
CA GLU A 164 -4.94 -0.28 20.31
C GLU A 164 -6.05 -1.20 20.79
N ARG A 165 -7.31 -0.88 20.47
CA ARG A 165 -8.46 -1.74 20.77
C ARG A 165 -8.37 -3.08 20.04
N ALA A 166 -8.08 -3.04 18.75
CA ALA A 166 -7.88 -4.21 17.90
C ALA A 166 -6.75 -5.12 18.44
N HIS A 167 -5.61 -4.52 18.75
CA HIS A 167 -4.42 -5.25 19.22
C HIS A 167 -4.62 -5.95 20.57
N LYS A 168 -5.55 -5.46 21.42
CA LYS A 168 -5.93 -6.13 22.68
C LYS A 168 -6.72 -7.41 22.47
N VAL A 169 -7.47 -7.53 21.37
CA VAL A 169 -8.25 -8.74 21.04
C VAL A 169 -7.34 -9.83 20.47
N HIS A 170 -6.51 -9.46 19.51
CA HIS A 170 -5.52 -10.34 18.90
C HIS A 170 -4.37 -9.48 18.38
N PRO A 171 -3.10 -9.93 18.46
CA PRO A 171 -1.97 -9.19 17.93
C PRO A 171 -2.17 -8.81 16.45
N ILE A 172 -2.11 -7.51 16.17
CA ILE A 172 -2.11 -6.98 14.81
C ILE A 172 -0.68 -7.02 14.29
N THR A 173 -0.46 -7.63 13.13
CA THR A 173 0.87 -7.81 12.55
C THR A 173 1.31 -6.58 11.76
N ALA A 174 0.39 -5.96 11.01
CA ALA A 174 0.70 -4.81 10.18
C ALA A 174 -0.43 -3.78 10.14
N LEU A 175 -0.05 -2.51 10.07
CA LEU A 175 -0.94 -1.41 9.70
C LEU A 175 -0.52 -0.86 8.33
N GLN A 176 -1.45 -0.82 7.39
CA GLN A 176 -1.21 -0.26 6.07
C GLN A 176 -1.84 1.12 5.96
N THR A 177 -1.03 2.16 5.72
CA THR A 177 -1.48 3.56 5.65
C THR A 177 -0.72 4.30 4.57
N GLU A 178 -1.34 5.30 3.92
CA GLU A 178 -0.63 6.14 2.95
C GLU A 178 0.51 6.88 3.62
N TYR A 179 1.73 6.69 3.11
CA TYR A 179 2.90 7.38 3.63
C TYR A 179 3.95 7.60 2.54
N SER A 180 4.39 8.83 2.43
CA SER A 180 5.37 9.29 1.43
C SER A 180 5.90 10.66 1.81
N LEU A 181 6.84 11.22 1.04
CA LEU A 181 7.32 12.59 1.22
C LEU A 181 6.20 13.63 1.26
N TRP A 182 5.09 13.45 0.56
CA TRP A 182 3.99 14.40 0.57
C TRP A 182 2.75 13.97 1.35
N THR A 183 2.76 12.79 2.00
CA THR A 183 1.70 12.33 2.92
C THR A 183 2.36 11.86 4.21
N ARG A 184 2.35 12.73 5.20
CA ARG A 184 3.10 12.53 6.43
C ARG A 184 2.23 12.49 7.70
N ASP A 185 0.91 12.33 7.52
CA ASP A 185 -0.07 12.32 8.62
C ASP A 185 0.24 11.20 9.64
N ALA A 186 0.79 10.07 9.20
CA ALA A 186 1.16 8.96 10.06
C ALA A 186 2.22 9.32 11.13
N GLU A 187 3.02 10.36 10.90
CA GLU A 187 4.01 10.87 11.86
C GLU A 187 3.35 11.52 13.09
N GLN A 188 2.08 11.90 12.98
CA GLN A 188 1.31 12.51 14.08
C GLN A 188 0.77 11.48 15.08
N GLY A 189 1.51 10.40 15.32
CA GLY A 189 1.23 9.41 16.35
C GLY A 189 1.10 7.96 15.86
N VAL A 190 0.70 7.73 14.62
CA VAL A 190 0.48 6.37 14.08
C VAL A 190 1.80 5.58 14.02
N LEU A 191 2.89 6.17 13.51
CA LEU A 191 4.19 5.52 13.48
C LEU A 191 4.69 5.14 14.89
N ALA A 192 4.60 6.07 15.84
CA ALA A 192 4.99 5.84 17.21
C ALA A 192 4.12 4.75 17.87
N ALA A 193 2.83 4.68 17.56
CA ALA A 193 1.95 3.63 18.06
C ALA A 193 2.33 2.25 17.46
N CYS A 194 2.63 2.17 16.18
CA CYS A 194 3.11 0.94 15.55
C CYS A 194 4.40 0.44 16.19
N GLU A 195 5.38 1.31 16.38
CA GLU A 195 6.65 0.97 17.03
C GLU A 195 6.43 0.46 18.47
N ARG A 196 5.67 1.19 19.27
CA ARG A 196 5.36 0.84 20.69
C ARG A 196 4.62 -0.49 20.82
N LEU A 197 3.70 -0.79 19.88
CA LEU A 197 2.92 -2.02 19.87
C LEU A 197 3.62 -3.19 19.16
N GLY A 198 4.78 -2.94 18.55
CA GLY A 198 5.50 -3.93 17.77
C GLY A 198 4.80 -4.35 16.46
N ILE A 199 4.06 -3.42 15.86
CA ILE A 199 3.29 -3.61 14.61
C ILE A 199 4.13 -3.13 13.42
N GLY A 200 4.19 -3.91 12.33
CA GLY A 200 4.80 -3.47 11.09
C GLY A 200 3.99 -2.36 10.42
N PHE A 201 4.67 -1.39 9.85
CA PHE A 201 4.02 -0.31 9.11
C PHE A 201 4.24 -0.49 7.61
N VAL A 202 3.15 -0.51 6.84
CA VAL A 202 3.18 -0.79 5.39
C VAL A 202 2.70 0.43 4.61
N PRO A 203 3.61 1.32 4.18
CA PRO A 203 3.29 2.46 3.33
C PRO A 203 2.71 2.07 1.98
N TYR A 204 1.46 2.41 1.69
CA TYR A 204 0.98 2.38 0.32
C TYR A 204 1.15 3.75 -0.36
N SER A 205 1.16 3.77 -1.69
CA SER A 205 1.45 4.97 -2.49
C SER A 205 2.72 5.74 -2.06
N PRO A 206 3.85 5.05 -1.77
CA PRO A 206 5.06 5.71 -1.27
C PRO A 206 5.71 6.65 -2.29
N LEU A 207 5.29 6.57 -3.57
CA LEU A 207 5.67 7.48 -4.66
C LEU A 207 4.62 8.55 -4.96
N GLY A 208 3.70 8.83 -4.02
CA GLY A 208 2.66 9.84 -4.21
C GLY A 208 1.80 9.54 -5.44
N ARG A 209 1.42 8.29 -5.65
CA ARG A 209 0.66 7.82 -6.82
C ARG A 209 1.38 8.10 -8.15
N GLY A 210 2.71 8.06 -8.14
CA GLY A 210 3.56 8.31 -9.29
C GLY A 210 4.00 9.76 -9.47
N PHE A 211 3.47 10.72 -8.72
CA PHE A 211 3.85 12.14 -8.84
C PHE A 211 5.31 12.38 -8.45
N LEU A 212 5.77 11.74 -7.36
CA LEU A 212 7.15 11.85 -6.87
C LEU A 212 8.20 11.22 -7.79
N THR A 213 7.79 10.58 -8.88
CA THR A 213 8.73 10.10 -9.92
C THR A 213 9.19 11.22 -10.85
N GLY A 214 8.49 12.36 -10.88
CA GLY A 214 8.71 13.45 -11.83
C GLY A 214 8.24 13.18 -13.26
N ALA A 215 7.54 12.07 -13.48
CA ALA A 215 7.02 11.71 -14.82
C ALA A 215 5.73 12.46 -15.18
N ILE A 216 4.97 12.90 -14.18
CA ILE A 216 3.72 13.65 -14.36
C ILE A 216 4.05 15.13 -14.20
N ARG A 217 4.02 15.88 -15.31
CA ARG A 217 4.40 17.32 -15.33
C ARG A 217 3.23 18.24 -15.63
N ARG A 218 2.14 17.69 -16.15
CA ARG A 218 0.90 18.40 -16.49
C ARG A 218 -0.29 17.44 -16.36
N PRO A 219 -1.51 17.94 -16.12
CA PRO A 219 -2.69 17.10 -15.99
C PRO A 219 -2.95 16.20 -17.20
N GLU A 220 -2.56 16.63 -18.39
CA GLU A 220 -2.72 15.91 -19.65
C GLU A 220 -1.81 14.68 -19.77
N ASP A 221 -0.79 14.54 -18.92
CA ASP A 221 0.04 13.35 -18.84
C ASP A 221 -0.71 12.15 -18.23
N LEU A 222 -1.87 12.42 -17.62
CA LEU A 222 -2.81 11.41 -17.11
C LEU A 222 -3.88 11.09 -18.15
N ALA A 223 -4.17 9.81 -18.37
CA ALA A 223 -5.26 9.38 -19.25
C ALA A 223 -6.61 9.96 -18.80
N GLU A 224 -7.58 10.06 -19.71
CA GLU A 224 -8.89 10.66 -19.40
C GLU A 224 -9.65 9.91 -18.31
N ASP A 225 -9.51 8.59 -18.27
CA ASP A 225 -10.11 7.68 -17.30
C ASP A 225 -9.27 7.47 -16.01
N ASP A 226 -8.12 8.14 -15.90
CA ASP A 226 -7.24 8.01 -14.74
C ASP A 226 -7.86 8.68 -13.50
N PHE A 227 -8.07 7.88 -12.43
CA PHE A 227 -8.74 8.36 -11.23
C PHE A 227 -8.00 9.53 -10.55
N ARG A 228 -6.69 9.69 -10.80
CA ARG A 228 -5.89 10.79 -10.24
C ARG A 228 -6.35 12.16 -10.72
N ARG A 229 -6.98 12.24 -11.90
CA ARG A 229 -7.56 13.50 -12.40
C ARG A 229 -8.63 14.09 -11.47
N GLY A 230 -9.37 13.23 -10.76
CA GLY A 230 -10.35 13.65 -9.77
C GLY A 230 -9.79 13.93 -8.37
N ASN A 231 -8.50 13.66 -8.15
CA ASN A 231 -7.90 13.80 -6.83
C ASN A 231 -7.45 15.25 -6.59
N PRO A 232 -7.75 15.86 -5.41
CA PRO A 232 -7.44 17.26 -5.11
C PRO A 232 -5.98 17.65 -5.32
N ARG A 233 -5.03 16.75 -5.05
CA ARG A 233 -3.59 17.01 -5.22
C ARG A 233 -3.14 17.16 -6.66
N PHE A 234 -3.94 16.64 -7.61
CA PHE A 234 -3.64 16.66 -9.05
C PHE A 234 -4.43 17.74 -9.81
N GLN A 235 -5.12 18.64 -9.10
CA GLN A 235 -5.98 19.63 -9.72
C GLN A 235 -5.53 21.07 -9.46
N GLY A 236 -5.75 21.95 -10.47
CA GLY A 236 -5.63 23.40 -10.37
C GLY A 236 -4.31 23.87 -9.76
N GLU A 237 -4.40 24.81 -8.82
CA GLU A 237 -3.25 25.38 -8.14
C GLU A 237 -2.50 24.36 -7.27
N ASN A 238 -3.19 23.34 -6.73
CA ASN A 238 -2.54 22.28 -5.96
C ASN A 238 -1.54 21.51 -6.83
N PHE A 239 -1.89 21.22 -8.08
CA PHE A 239 -0.97 20.56 -9.01
C PHE A 239 0.31 21.35 -9.19
N ALA A 240 0.23 22.64 -9.48
CA ALA A 240 1.40 23.49 -9.69
C ALA A 240 2.29 23.59 -8.44
N ARG A 241 1.69 23.75 -7.26
CA ARG A 241 2.42 23.80 -5.97
C ARG A 241 3.13 22.47 -5.69
N ASN A 242 2.45 21.35 -5.90
CA ASN A 242 3.02 20.03 -5.70
C ASN A 242 4.11 19.70 -6.72
N LEU A 243 3.96 20.14 -7.99
CA LEU A 243 4.98 19.95 -9.01
C LEU A 243 6.29 20.67 -8.63
N ALA A 244 6.22 21.89 -8.12
CA ALA A 244 7.39 22.63 -7.66
C ALA A 244 8.16 21.89 -6.53
N LEU A 245 7.46 21.17 -5.66
CA LEU A 245 8.08 20.32 -4.64
C LEU A 245 8.78 19.10 -5.27
N VAL A 246 8.13 18.46 -6.24
CA VAL A 246 8.69 17.28 -6.95
C VAL A 246 9.95 17.65 -7.73
N GLU A 247 9.99 18.84 -8.35
CA GLU A 247 11.17 19.33 -9.07
C GLU A 247 12.37 19.46 -8.13
N LYS A 248 12.17 20.00 -6.92
CA LYS A 248 13.24 20.09 -5.90
C LYS A 248 13.74 18.71 -5.45
N VAL A 249 12.85 17.71 -5.31
CA VAL A 249 13.29 16.33 -5.05
C VAL A 249 14.10 15.79 -6.21
N GLY A 250 13.69 16.09 -7.45
CA GLY A 250 14.44 15.74 -8.64
C GLY A 250 15.86 16.30 -8.64
N GLU A 251 16.02 17.57 -8.24
CA GLU A 251 17.33 18.21 -8.10
C GLU A 251 18.20 17.54 -7.04
N LEU A 252 17.64 17.25 -5.85
CA LEU A 252 18.36 16.53 -4.79
C LEU A 252 18.77 15.11 -5.23
N ALA A 253 17.88 14.40 -5.91
CA ALA A 253 18.19 13.08 -6.43
C ALA A 253 19.31 13.11 -7.48
N ALA A 254 19.26 14.08 -8.42
CA ALA A 254 20.26 14.25 -9.47
C ALA A 254 21.65 14.55 -8.91
N GLN A 255 21.76 15.38 -7.85
CA GLN A 255 23.03 15.67 -7.16
C GLN A 255 23.70 14.40 -6.61
N LYS A 256 22.94 13.36 -6.34
CA LYS A 256 23.38 12.07 -5.79
C LYS A 256 23.47 10.96 -6.83
N GLY A 257 23.11 11.23 -8.07
CA GLY A 257 23.04 10.22 -9.13
C GLY A 257 21.88 9.25 -8.99
N PHE A 258 20.85 9.60 -8.20
CA PHE A 258 19.63 8.80 -8.02
C PHE A 258 18.50 9.32 -8.91
N LYS A 259 17.50 8.46 -9.12
CA LYS A 259 16.22 8.90 -9.65
C LYS A 259 15.32 9.45 -8.54
N PRO A 260 14.38 10.36 -8.84
CA PRO A 260 13.45 10.90 -7.85
C PRO A 260 12.66 9.81 -7.10
N SER A 261 12.20 8.77 -7.83
CA SER A 261 11.54 7.60 -7.25
C SER A 261 12.40 6.87 -6.23
N GLN A 262 13.69 6.70 -6.52
CA GLN A 262 14.65 6.04 -5.63
C GLN A 262 14.90 6.85 -4.36
N LEU A 263 15.06 8.17 -4.48
CA LEU A 263 15.22 9.04 -3.33
C LEU A 263 13.98 9.03 -2.43
N ALA A 264 12.79 9.09 -3.03
CA ALA A 264 11.53 9.05 -2.30
C ALA A 264 11.33 7.73 -1.53
N LEU A 265 11.65 6.59 -2.15
CA LEU A 265 11.57 5.28 -1.49
C LEU A 265 12.64 5.10 -0.43
N ALA A 266 13.88 5.52 -0.68
CA ALA A 266 14.97 5.47 0.30
C ALA A 266 14.64 6.32 1.54
N TRP A 267 14.00 7.48 1.35
CA TRP A 267 13.52 8.30 2.45
C TRP A 267 12.46 7.56 3.30
N VAL A 268 11.47 6.92 2.68
CA VAL A 268 10.46 6.12 3.40
C VAL A 268 11.12 4.98 4.18
N LEU A 269 12.06 4.27 3.57
CA LEU A 269 12.79 3.18 4.20
C LEU A 269 13.67 3.65 5.38
N ALA A 270 14.14 4.88 5.35
CA ALA A 270 14.97 5.47 6.41
C ALA A 270 14.16 5.87 7.66
N GLN A 271 12.82 5.89 7.60
CA GLN A 271 11.97 6.30 8.72
C GLN A 271 11.84 5.23 9.81
N GLY A 272 12.23 3.99 9.56
CA GLY A 272 12.22 2.93 10.57
C GLY A 272 12.40 1.53 9.98
N GLU A 273 12.98 0.62 10.74
CA GLU A 273 13.19 -0.76 10.28
C GLU A 273 11.91 -1.59 10.22
N HIS A 274 10.87 -1.19 10.94
CA HIS A 274 9.54 -1.81 10.91
C HIS A 274 8.68 -1.34 9.73
N ILE A 275 9.22 -0.47 8.85
CA ILE A 275 8.51 0.12 7.70
C ILE A 275 8.86 -0.65 6.44
N VAL A 276 7.83 -1.18 5.76
CA VAL A 276 7.94 -1.96 4.53
C VAL A 276 7.03 -1.35 3.46
N PRO A 277 7.52 -0.42 2.62
CA PRO A 277 6.71 0.22 1.59
C PRO A 277 6.35 -0.76 0.47
N ILE A 278 5.17 -0.54 -0.14
CA ILE A 278 4.64 -1.33 -1.25
C ILE A 278 4.40 -0.47 -2.51
N PRO A 279 5.45 0.08 -3.13
CA PRO A 279 5.29 0.82 -4.38
C PRO A 279 4.62 -0.05 -5.44
N GLY A 280 3.59 0.49 -6.10
CA GLY A 280 2.90 -0.19 -7.19
C GLY A 280 3.55 0.07 -8.54
N THR A 281 3.70 -0.97 -9.35
CA THR A 281 4.04 -0.85 -10.76
C THR A 281 3.53 -2.06 -11.56
N LYS A 282 3.26 -1.83 -12.84
CA LYS A 282 2.87 -2.87 -13.81
C LYS A 282 3.94 -3.09 -14.90
N ARG A 283 5.17 -2.59 -14.68
CA ARG A 283 6.28 -2.66 -15.64
C ARG A 283 7.58 -3.07 -14.96
N ARG A 284 8.27 -4.05 -15.52
CA ARG A 284 9.56 -4.56 -15.01
C ARG A 284 10.61 -3.46 -14.83
N ARG A 285 10.71 -2.52 -15.77
CA ARG A 285 11.66 -1.40 -15.69
C ARG A 285 11.48 -0.56 -14.41
N TYR A 286 10.24 -0.22 -14.06
CA TYR A 286 9.98 0.57 -12.86
C TYR A 286 10.11 -0.26 -11.58
N LEU A 287 9.82 -1.56 -11.66
CA LEU A 287 10.07 -2.48 -10.55
C LEU A 287 11.57 -2.52 -10.21
N GLU A 288 12.44 -2.72 -11.19
CA GLU A 288 13.89 -2.75 -11.02
C GLU A 288 14.43 -1.42 -10.45
N GLU A 289 13.89 -0.31 -10.91
CA GLU A 289 14.20 1.03 -10.39
C GLU A 289 13.80 1.17 -8.92
N ASN A 290 12.59 0.74 -8.55
CA ASN A 290 12.08 0.80 -7.18
C ASN A 290 12.88 -0.12 -6.25
N VAL A 291 13.18 -1.34 -6.69
CA VAL A 291 13.98 -2.33 -5.92
C VAL A 291 15.36 -1.80 -5.59
N ALA A 292 16.00 -1.10 -6.52
CA ALA A 292 17.33 -0.51 -6.30
C ALA A 292 17.33 0.54 -5.17
N ALA A 293 16.20 1.14 -4.83
CA ALA A 293 16.10 2.07 -3.71
C ALA A 293 16.39 1.42 -2.34
N ALA A 294 16.20 0.12 -2.20
CA ALA A 294 16.48 -0.61 -0.97
C ALA A 294 17.98 -0.68 -0.62
N GLU A 295 18.85 -0.43 -1.58
CA GLU A 295 20.31 -0.40 -1.38
C GLU A 295 20.84 1.00 -1.07
N ILE A 296 19.98 2.03 -1.09
CA ILE A 296 20.35 3.42 -0.83
C ILE A 296 20.25 3.71 0.66
N THR A 297 21.38 4.11 1.25
CA THR A 297 21.42 4.62 2.63
C THR A 297 21.58 6.13 2.59
N LEU A 298 20.64 6.85 3.22
CA LEU A 298 20.66 8.30 3.34
C LEU A 298 21.36 8.70 4.65
N SER A 299 22.32 9.62 4.56
CA SER A 299 22.96 10.22 5.73
C SER A 299 22.01 11.19 6.45
N ALA A 300 22.31 11.55 7.70
CA ALA A 300 21.53 12.54 8.46
C ALA A 300 21.46 13.90 7.74
N ALA A 301 22.53 14.31 7.07
CA ALA A 301 22.56 15.57 6.29
C ALA A 301 21.63 15.49 5.07
N GLU A 302 21.54 14.36 4.39
CA GLU A 302 20.64 14.16 3.26
C GLU A 302 19.18 14.11 3.70
N LEU A 303 18.90 13.44 4.81
CA LEU A 303 17.55 13.44 5.41
C LEU A 303 17.13 14.87 5.79
N ALA A 304 18.02 15.66 6.41
CA ALA A 304 17.75 17.05 6.75
C ALA A 304 17.50 17.92 5.51
N ALA A 305 18.24 17.70 4.42
CA ALA A 305 18.05 18.43 3.16
C ALA A 305 16.69 18.10 2.52
N ILE A 306 16.27 16.83 2.56
CA ILE A 306 14.95 16.41 2.08
C ILE A 306 13.85 17.02 2.96
N GLU A 307 14.00 17.00 4.28
CA GLU A 307 13.06 17.58 5.24
C GLU A 307 12.88 19.10 5.01
N ALA A 308 13.93 19.83 4.69
CA ALA A 308 13.85 21.25 4.37
C ALA A 308 13.01 21.54 3.10
N VAL A 309 12.95 20.59 2.15
CA VAL A 309 12.12 20.71 0.95
C VAL A 309 10.69 20.26 1.20
N PHE A 310 10.51 19.20 1.99
CA PHE A 310 9.22 18.60 2.31
C PHE A 310 8.94 18.61 3.82
N PRO A 311 8.78 19.77 4.45
CA PRO A 311 8.30 19.82 5.82
C PRO A 311 6.88 19.23 5.92
N LEU A 312 6.46 18.90 7.13
CA LEU A 312 5.08 18.50 7.40
C LEU A 312 4.10 19.47 6.75
N SER A 313 3.06 18.94 6.10
CA SER A 313 2.02 19.73 5.42
C SER A 313 2.51 20.55 4.19
N ALA A 314 3.64 20.22 3.60
CA ALA A 314 4.12 20.87 2.37
C ALA A 314 3.22 20.62 1.17
N ALA A 315 2.64 19.41 1.05
CA ALA A 315 1.77 19.04 -0.05
C ALA A 315 0.43 19.79 0.00
N ALA A 316 -0.01 20.30 -1.15
CA ALA A 316 -1.28 20.97 -1.29
C ALA A 316 -2.41 20.02 -1.70
N GLY A 317 -3.56 20.14 -1.06
CA GLY A 317 -4.76 19.32 -1.30
C GLY A 317 -4.84 18.04 -0.49
N ASP A 318 -6.06 17.59 -0.26
CA ASP A 318 -6.35 16.36 0.47
C ASP A 318 -5.94 15.11 -0.31
N ARG A 319 -5.72 13.99 0.41
CA ARG A 319 -5.37 12.68 -0.17
C ARG A 319 -6.45 12.12 -1.08
N TYR A 320 -7.71 12.40 -0.76
CA TYR A 320 -8.90 11.96 -1.49
C TYR A 320 -9.95 13.06 -1.52
N GLY A 321 -10.99 12.88 -2.33
CA GLY A 321 -12.21 13.67 -2.22
C GLY A 321 -12.93 13.43 -0.88
N ALA A 322 -13.80 14.38 -0.48
CA ALA A 322 -14.41 14.41 0.85
C ALA A 322 -15.11 13.09 1.25
N GLU A 323 -15.82 12.45 0.34
CA GLU A 323 -16.49 11.16 0.62
C GLU A 323 -15.52 10.06 1.04
N SER A 324 -14.38 9.94 0.36
CA SER A 324 -13.37 8.92 0.66
C SER A 324 -12.53 9.27 1.88
N MET A 325 -12.39 10.56 2.20
CA MET A 325 -11.72 11.01 3.44
C MET A 325 -12.47 10.56 4.70
N ALA A 326 -13.80 10.37 4.62
CA ALA A 326 -14.63 9.90 5.74
C ALA A 326 -14.26 8.45 6.20
N TYR A 327 -13.60 7.67 5.37
CA TYR A 327 -13.16 6.30 5.69
C TYR A 327 -11.69 6.20 6.14
N ILE A 328 -11.06 7.33 6.43
CA ILE A 328 -9.69 7.41 6.92
C ILE A 328 -9.70 7.73 8.41
N ASN A 329 -8.82 7.08 9.15
CA ASN A 329 -8.69 7.24 10.60
C ASN A 329 -9.95 6.84 11.38
N GLY A 330 -10.63 5.78 10.92
CA GLY A 330 -11.77 5.18 11.62
C GLY A 330 -11.40 4.52 12.96
#